data_2ebf39835f4dd67544820cdec4cc29d3
#
_entry.id   2ebf39835f4dd67544820cdec4cc29d3
#
_cell.length_a   1.000
_cell.length_b   1.000
_cell.length_c   1.000
_cell.angle_alpha   90.00
_cell.angle_beta   90.00
_cell.angle_gamma   90.00
#
_symmetry.space_group_name_H-M   'P 1'
#
loop_
_entity.id
_entity.type
_entity.pdbx_description
1 polymer ?
#
loop_
_entity_poly.entity_id
_entity_poly.type
_entity_poly.pdbx_seq_one_letter_code
_entity_poly.pdbx_strand_id
1 'polypeptide(L)'
;MKTKITLLLIAGLILTSCTKWHYGHGEDNDDPKDETIYNDTYVSEGGEANDGAKIIPSRNKLIVRLDPNLSQEKLKYWLKYLEIQDTIGCSCGDVTIKQWTVDTSKIDIEAARRRLQDDSSGEAGLEGEIGFDIQLDPIPDFRQLDEQVDPKEFTNPSETASVNIAVLDTGIDLSRDLTPFSGQYLFNSLAYSNCYPTSSGWNFVNNSPNITDGQGHGTYVTKIIRDILDNSVPQIDYRILPLKVFDDNGRGSYWNIVCAMAYIKNINKNDGNIHIINTSFGGKQTQEILQKQTVLKGLINELSDKSLVISSAGNKGENTDDSLDGHFLSSYDSENILAVGGYFNDTIAKKIILHPKSNYGVKSIDVALEFGNYSVVLNTLDPNSKDRAGLEGTSYSTAAMTGLAGELFIKASRPDVTVLKEGILNLAKSESGLNSSILDANAIIR
;
A
#
# COMPACT_ATOMS: atom_id res chain seq x y z
N MET A 1 -38.21 -3.66 -15.11
CA MET A 1 -38.48 -4.06 -13.72
C MET A 1 -37.25 -3.72 -12.91
N LYS A 2 -37.33 -2.69 -12.07
CA LYS A 2 -36.19 -2.27 -11.22
C LYS A 2 -36.13 -3.18 -10.00
N THR A 3 -35.17 -4.05 -9.92
CA THR A 3 -34.93 -4.89 -8.74
C THR A 3 -34.21 -4.02 -7.71
N LYS A 4 -34.92 -3.61 -6.66
CA LYS A 4 -34.32 -2.98 -5.48
C LYS A 4 -33.55 -4.04 -4.72
N ILE A 5 -32.23 -3.94 -4.71
CA ILE A 5 -31.39 -4.72 -3.79
C ILE A 5 -31.48 -4.03 -2.43
N THR A 6 -32.16 -4.69 -1.50
CA THR A 6 -32.21 -4.27 -0.10
C THR A 6 -30.94 -4.77 0.58
N LEU A 7 -29.99 -3.88 0.80
CA LEU A 7 -28.80 -4.19 1.59
C LEU A 7 -29.19 -4.21 3.07
N LEU A 8 -29.15 -5.37 3.69
CA LEU A 8 -29.28 -5.52 5.14
C LEU A 8 -27.95 -5.11 5.78
N LEU A 9 -27.98 -4.02 6.53
CA LEU A 9 -26.88 -3.60 7.41
C LEU A 9 -26.66 -4.67 8.49
N ILE A 10 -25.50 -5.29 8.49
CA ILE A 10 -25.05 -6.09 9.63
C ILE A 10 -24.40 -5.14 10.62
N ALA A 11 -25.16 -4.71 11.61
CA ALA A 11 -24.61 -4.10 12.81
C ALA A 11 -23.99 -5.23 13.66
N GLY A 12 -22.69 -5.45 13.50
CA GLY A 12 -21.93 -6.31 14.41
C GLY A 12 -21.80 -5.62 15.76
N LEU A 13 -22.22 -6.29 16.80
CA LEU A 13 -22.02 -5.89 18.21
C LEU A 13 -20.52 -5.71 18.50
N ILE A 14 -20.07 -4.48 18.61
CA ILE A 14 -18.77 -4.16 19.21
C ILE A 14 -19.00 -3.78 20.66
N LEU A 15 -18.54 -4.64 21.55
CA LEU A 15 -18.55 -4.37 23.00
C LEU A 15 -17.52 -3.28 23.33
N THR A 16 -18.02 -2.18 23.85
CA THR A 16 -17.28 -1.02 24.30
C THR A 16 -16.48 -1.31 25.56
N SER A 17 -15.19 -1.03 25.54
CA SER A 17 -14.43 -0.73 26.76
C SER A 17 -13.86 0.68 26.67
N CYS A 18 -14.35 1.58 27.52
CA CYS A 18 -13.87 2.95 27.65
C CYS A 18 -12.57 2.98 28.45
N THR A 19 -11.51 3.55 27.88
CA THR A 19 -10.42 4.14 28.67
C THR A 19 -10.31 5.63 28.34
N LYS A 20 -10.34 6.44 29.40
CA LYS A 20 -10.25 7.90 29.35
C LYS A 20 -8.81 8.34 29.03
N TRP A 21 -8.67 9.21 28.03
CA TRP A 21 -7.44 9.96 27.78
C TRP A 21 -7.62 11.44 28.07
N HIS A 22 -6.63 12.03 28.72
CA HIS A 22 -6.58 13.45 29.01
C HIS A 22 -5.71 14.15 27.98
N TYR A 23 -6.22 15.24 27.40
CA TYR A 23 -5.47 16.15 26.53
C TYR A 23 -4.80 17.25 27.35
N GLY A 24 -3.51 17.48 27.14
CA GLY A 24 -2.81 18.67 27.54
C GLY A 24 -2.54 19.56 26.32
N HIS A 25 -3.00 20.82 26.40
CA HIS A 25 -2.65 21.86 25.43
C HIS A 25 -1.24 22.37 25.71
N GLY A 26 -0.42 22.48 24.66
CA GLY A 26 0.81 23.28 24.63
C GLY A 26 0.84 24.08 23.35
N GLU A 27 0.71 25.40 23.49
CA GLU A 27 1.03 26.37 22.42
C GLU A 27 2.55 26.48 22.36
N ASP A 28 3.12 26.50 21.15
CA ASP A 28 4.30 27.35 20.91
C ASP A 28 4.53 27.57 19.42
N ASN A 29 4.70 28.86 19.10
CA ASN A 29 5.18 29.41 17.85
C ASN A 29 6.68 29.07 17.68
N ASP A 30 7.09 28.76 16.48
CA ASP A 30 8.22 29.45 15.82
C ASP A 30 8.55 28.79 14.47
N ASP A 31 8.64 29.66 13.46
CA ASP A 31 9.04 29.40 12.11
C ASP A 31 10.57 29.35 12.03
N PRO A 32 11.20 28.35 11.42
CA PRO A 32 12.54 28.53 10.91
C PRO A 32 12.72 28.16 9.44
N LYS A 33 13.35 29.08 8.80
CA LYS A 33 13.90 29.12 7.46
C LYS A 33 14.60 27.83 7.02
N ASP A 34 14.25 27.48 5.80
CA ASP A 34 14.80 26.48 4.91
C ASP A 34 16.33 26.60 4.76
N GLU A 35 17.04 25.57 5.22
CA GLU A 35 18.39 25.21 4.75
C GLU A 35 18.55 23.70 4.83
N THR A 36 18.27 23.01 3.71
CA THR A 36 18.51 21.57 3.56
C THR A 36 20.01 21.28 3.45
N ILE A 37 20.62 20.97 4.57
CA ILE A 37 21.95 20.34 4.61
C ILE A 37 21.76 18.84 4.85
N TYR A 38 22.08 18.05 3.82
CA TYR A 38 22.10 16.58 3.89
C TYR A 38 23.37 16.12 4.63
N ASN A 39 23.24 15.66 5.86
CA ASN A 39 24.32 15.03 6.60
C ASN A 39 24.13 13.51 6.75
N ASP A 40 25.23 12.81 6.53
CA ASP A 40 25.40 11.37 6.29
C ASP A 40 25.55 10.53 7.59
N THR A 41 24.85 10.83 8.66
CA THR A 41 24.91 9.97 9.86
C THR A 41 23.53 9.78 10.44
N TYR A 42 23.00 8.60 10.25
CA TYR A 42 21.82 8.14 10.96
C TYR A 42 22.22 7.85 12.41
N VAL A 43 22.06 8.83 13.28
CA VAL A 43 22.06 8.64 14.73
C VAL A 43 20.60 8.51 15.15
N SER A 44 20.24 7.36 15.66
CA SER A 44 18.97 7.16 16.32
C SER A 44 18.96 7.97 17.61
N GLU A 45 18.43 9.17 17.58
CA GLU A 45 18.07 9.88 18.80
C GLU A 45 16.66 9.49 19.22
N GLY A 46 16.55 9.24 20.53
CA GLY A 46 15.42 8.60 21.15
C GLY A 46 14.12 9.40 21.11
N GLY A 47 13.04 8.65 20.96
CA GLY A 47 11.80 8.89 21.65
C GLY A 47 10.98 10.08 21.21
N GLU A 48 10.44 10.09 19.98
CA GLU A 48 9.19 10.79 19.71
C GLU A 48 8.19 9.82 19.05
N ALA A 49 6.96 9.87 19.52
CA ALA A 49 5.92 8.94 19.18
C ALA A 49 5.53 9.04 17.68
N ASN A 50 5.51 7.90 17.01
CA ASN A 50 4.82 7.58 15.76
C ASN A 50 4.58 8.76 14.79
N ASP A 51 5.63 9.15 14.08
CA ASP A 51 5.61 10.27 13.14
C ASP A 51 5.05 9.90 11.75
N GLY A 52 4.57 8.66 11.57
CA GLY A 52 4.15 8.12 10.28
C GLY A 52 5.34 7.78 9.35
N ALA A 53 5.07 7.01 8.29
CA ALA A 53 6.11 6.56 7.38
C ALA A 53 6.90 7.72 6.74
N LYS A 54 8.22 7.55 6.66
CA LYS A 54 9.15 8.55 6.10
C LYS A 54 9.63 8.12 4.72
N ILE A 55 9.72 9.07 3.79
CA ILE A 55 10.34 8.87 2.48
C ILE A 55 11.74 9.46 2.47
N ILE A 56 12.70 8.65 2.04
CA ILE A 56 14.13 8.99 2.00
C ILE A 56 14.59 8.92 0.55
N PRO A 57 14.78 10.05 -0.15
CA PRO A 57 15.24 10.06 -1.55
C PRO A 57 16.58 9.33 -1.71
N SER A 58 16.70 8.55 -2.76
CA SER A 58 17.96 7.90 -3.09
C SER A 58 18.95 8.90 -3.69
N ARG A 59 20.21 8.77 -3.31
CA ARG A 59 21.27 9.65 -3.81
C ARG A 59 21.83 9.21 -5.17
N ASN A 60 21.62 7.93 -5.55
CA ASN A 60 22.27 7.37 -6.73
C ASN A 60 21.43 6.35 -7.50
N LYS A 61 20.12 6.21 -7.20
CA LYS A 61 19.27 5.24 -7.90
C LYS A 61 18.28 5.96 -8.80
N LEU A 62 18.31 5.62 -10.10
CA LEU A 62 17.30 5.97 -11.06
C LEU A 62 16.48 4.73 -11.40
N ILE A 63 15.16 4.87 -11.43
CA ILE A 63 14.25 3.87 -11.96
C ILE A 63 13.87 4.33 -13.37
N VAL A 64 14.07 3.48 -14.35
CA VAL A 64 13.83 3.81 -15.76
C VAL A 64 12.98 2.75 -16.43
N ARG A 65 12.15 3.17 -17.36
CA ARG A 65 11.44 2.31 -18.27
C ARG A 65 11.97 2.52 -19.68
N LEU A 66 12.54 1.46 -20.26
CA LEU A 66 13.14 1.49 -21.57
C LEU A 66 12.05 1.27 -22.65
N ASP A 67 12.17 1.95 -23.78
CA ASP A 67 11.39 1.57 -24.96
C ASP A 67 11.76 0.14 -25.37
N PRO A 68 10.79 -0.75 -25.61
CA PRO A 68 11.05 -2.11 -26.09
C PRO A 68 11.88 -2.17 -27.39
N ASN A 69 11.82 -1.11 -28.19
CA ASN A 69 12.54 -0.98 -29.46
C ASN A 69 13.88 -0.23 -29.33
N LEU A 70 14.29 0.13 -28.11
CA LEU A 70 15.53 0.84 -27.89
C LEU A 70 16.74 0.06 -28.38
N SER A 71 17.52 0.62 -29.33
CA SER A 71 18.70 -0.05 -29.85
C SER A 71 19.79 -0.22 -28.79
N GLN A 72 20.59 -1.29 -28.91
CA GLN A 72 21.71 -1.55 -28.01
C GLN A 72 22.76 -0.41 -28.04
N GLU A 73 22.93 0.25 -29.18
CA GLU A 73 23.83 1.37 -29.32
C GLU A 73 23.33 2.59 -28.53
N LYS A 74 22.03 2.87 -28.60
CA LYS A 74 21.40 3.96 -27.84
C LYS A 74 21.40 3.67 -26.34
N LEU A 75 21.14 2.40 -25.94
CA LEU A 75 21.27 2.01 -24.54
C LEU A 75 22.70 2.23 -24.01
N LYS A 76 23.73 1.82 -24.77
CA LYS A 76 25.13 2.07 -24.40
C LYS A 76 25.46 3.57 -24.30
N TYR A 77 24.91 4.39 -25.21
CA TYR A 77 25.02 5.82 -25.13
C TYR A 77 24.45 6.36 -23.80
N TRP A 78 23.23 5.98 -23.43
CA TRP A 78 22.59 6.42 -22.18
C TRP A 78 23.37 5.99 -20.95
N LEU A 79 23.80 4.73 -20.89
CA LEU A 79 24.58 4.22 -19.76
C LEU A 79 25.87 5.02 -19.55
N LYS A 80 26.52 5.42 -20.63
CA LYS A 80 27.73 6.24 -20.56
C LYS A 80 27.41 7.72 -20.25
N TYR A 81 26.40 8.29 -20.89
CA TYR A 81 26.04 9.69 -20.77
C TYR A 81 25.56 10.06 -19.35
N LEU A 82 24.92 9.10 -18.69
CA LEU A 82 24.42 9.24 -17.32
C LEU A 82 25.39 8.67 -16.28
N GLU A 83 26.59 8.27 -16.67
CA GLU A 83 27.60 7.68 -15.77
C GLU A 83 27.06 6.50 -14.97
N ILE A 84 26.35 5.57 -15.62
CA ILE A 84 25.75 4.40 -14.97
C ILE A 84 26.82 3.35 -14.67
N GLN A 85 26.94 2.99 -13.39
CA GLN A 85 27.87 1.98 -12.89
C GLN A 85 27.26 0.57 -12.91
N ASP A 86 25.96 0.46 -12.64
CA ASP A 86 25.26 -0.81 -12.52
C ASP A 86 23.81 -0.72 -13.00
N THR A 87 23.27 -1.83 -13.47
CA THR A 87 21.89 -1.94 -13.95
C THR A 87 21.29 -3.27 -13.50
N ILE A 88 20.18 -3.20 -12.79
CA ILE A 88 19.38 -4.37 -12.41
C ILE A 88 17.98 -4.29 -13.00
N GLY A 89 17.37 -5.44 -13.28
CA GLY A 89 15.97 -5.55 -13.72
C GLY A 89 15.14 -6.23 -12.65
N CYS A 90 13.82 -6.03 -12.69
CA CYS A 90 12.93 -6.89 -11.93
C CYS A 90 13.11 -8.34 -12.39
N SER A 91 13.22 -9.26 -11.45
CA SER A 91 13.40 -10.70 -11.76
C SER A 91 12.20 -11.27 -12.50
N CYS A 92 11.05 -10.60 -12.39
CA CYS A 92 9.81 -10.96 -13.05
C CYS A 92 9.04 -9.72 -13.52
N GLY A 93 8.21 -9.90 -14.53
CA GLY A 93 7.30 -8.88 -15.01
C GLY A 93 7.87 -8.11 -16.20
N ASP A 94 7.98 -6.80 -16.12
CA ASP A 94 8.35 -5.94 -17.23
C ASP A 94 9.88 -5.86 -17.38
N VAL A 95 10.42 -6.54 -18.40
CA VAL A 95 11.86 -6.56 -18.67
C VAL A 95 12.43 -5.20 -19.08
N THR A 96 11.57 -4.26 -19.46
CA THR A 96 11.98 -2.91 -19.83
C THR A 96 12.28 -2.03 -18.63
N ILE A 97 11.77 -2.39 -17.43
CA ILE A 97 11.99 -1.61 -16.23
C ILE A 97 13.34 -1.98 -15.61
N LYS A 98 14.16 -0.95 -15.35
CA LYS A 98 15.50 -1.09 -14.78
C LYS A 98 15.70 -0.14 -13.62
N GLN A 99 16.51 -0.56 -12.64
CA GLN A 99 17.14 0.34 -11.70
C GLN A 99 18.58 0.55 -12.14
N TRP A 100 18.96 1.80 -12.32
CA TRP A 100 20.32 2.22 -12.66
C TRP A 100 21.01 2.85 -11.46
N THR A 101 22.26 2.47 -11.23
CA THR A 101 23.12 3.10 -10.21
C THR A 101 23.99 4.12 -10.90
N VAL A 102 23.82 5.39 -10.53
CA VAL A 102 24.59 6.53 -11.05
C VAL A 102 25.90 6.68 -10.30
N ASP A 103 26.99 6.99 -10.99
CA ASP A 103 28.27 7.40 -10.39
C ASP A 103 28.17 8.86 -9.92
N THR A 104 27.77 9.06 -8.68
CA THR A 104 27.59 10.40 -8.13
C THR A 104 28.90 11.16 -7.86
N SER A 105 30.05 10.52 -8.04
CA SER A 105 31.33 11.24 -8.09
C SER A 105 31.54 12.03 -9.39
N LYS A 106 30.77 11.72 -10.45
CA LYS A 106 30.88 12.33 -11.78
C LYS A 106 29.67 13.18 -12.17
N ILE A 107 28.47 12.79 -11.71
CA ILE A 107 27.24 13.49 -12.03
C ILE A 107 26.26 13.41 -10.86
N ASP A 108 25.66 14.51 -10.50
CA ASP A 108 24.58 14.57 -9.53
C ASP A 108 23.35 13.80 -10.02
N ILE A 109 22.62 13.14 -9.10
CA ILE A 109 21.45 12.28 -9.45
C ILE A 109 20.33 13.08 -10.12
N GLU A 110 20.09 14.32 -9.67
CA GLU A 110 19.06 15.17 -10.24
C GLU A 110 19.48 15.68 -11.64
N ALA A 111 20.78 15.93 -11.85
CA ALA A 111 21.32 16.24 -13.17
C ALA A 111 21.20 15.04 -14.11
N ALA A 112 21.45 13.82 -13.63
CA ALA A 112 21.26 12.61 -14.41
C ALA A 112 19.76 12.40 -14.80
N ARG A 113 18.85 12.63 -13.85
CA ARG A 113 17.40 12.57 -14.11
C ARG A 113 16.95 13.61 -15.13
N ARG A 114 17.42 14.86 -15.00
CA ARG A 114 17.11 15.93 -15.96
C ARG A 114 17.60 15.59 -17.37
N ARG A 115 18.79 15.01 -17.51
CA ARG A 115 19.31 14.58 -18.81
C ARG A 115 18.40 13.53 -19.50
N LEU A 116 17.71 12.66 -18.74
CA LEU A 116 16.70 11.75 -19.31
C LEU A 116 15.50 12.49 -19.90
N GLN A 117 15.10 13.60 -19.28
CA GLN A 117 13.92 14.39 -19.70
C GLN A 117 14.26 15.38 -20.83
N ASP A 118 15.48 15.96 -20.79
CA ASP A 118 15.89 17.04 -21.69
C ASP A 118 16.37 16.55 -23.06
N ASP A 119 16.58 15.23 -23.23
CA ASP A 119 16.86 14.68 -24.55
C ASP A 119 15.58 14.66 -25.40
N SER A 120 15.17 15.89 -25.74
CA SER A 120 14.02 16.19 -26.58
C SER A 120 14.24 15.84 -28.07
N SER A 121 15.22 15.00 -28.38
CA SER A 121 15.50 14.55 -29.76
C SER A 121 14.36 13.75 -30.39
N GLY A 122 13.22 13.65 -29.69
CA GLY A 122 11.99 13.03 -30.22
C GLY A 122 12.04 11.51 -30.40
N GLU A 123 13.16 10.91 -30.11
CA GLU A 123 13.42 9.48 -30.24
C GLU A 123 13.59 8.75 -28.90
N ALA A 124 13.43 9.44 -27.78
CA ALA A 124 13.75 8.88 -26.48
C ALA A 124 12.55 8.17 -25.87
N GLY A 125 12.45 6.90 -26.03
CA GLY A 125 11.55 6.05 -25.24
C GLY A 125 12.08 5.75 -23.83
N LEU A 126 12.54 6.76 -23.07
CA LEU A 126 13.02 6.59 -21.71
C LEU A 126 12.19 7.45 -20.74
N GLU A 127 11.44 6.78 -19.86
CA GLU A 127 10.89 7.38 -18.66
C GLU A 127 11.86 7.12 -17.52
N GLY A 128 12.11 8.12 -16.67
CA GLY A 128 13.05 7.96 -15.57
C GLY A 128 12.73 8.86 -14.39
N GLU A 129 12.92 8.31 -13.21
CA GLU A 129 12.62 8.94 -11.92
C GLU A 129 13.65 8.56 -10.86
N ILE A 130 13.81 9.41 -9.84
CA ILE A 130 14.70 9.11 -8.72
C ILE A 130 14.02 8.10 -7.81
N GLY A 131 14.75 7.02 -7.47
CA GLY A 131 14.32 6.06 -6.47
C GLY A 131 14.35 6.65 -5.06
N PHE A 132 13.65 6.02 -4.14
CA PHE A 132 13.63 6.38 -2.72
C PHE A 132 13.36 5.14 -1.87
N ASP A 133 13.63 5.27 -0.59
CA ASP A 133 13.25 4.29 0.44
C ASP A 133 12.08 4.83 1.24
N ILE A 134 11.25 3.92 1.77
CA ILE A 134 10.18 4.20 2.70
C ILE A 134 10.51 3.52 4.01
N GLN A 135 10.44 4.25 5.12
CA GLN A 135 10.57 3.72 6.45
C GLN A 135 9.20 3.73 7.13
N LEU A 136 8.68 2.55 7.47
CA LEU A 136 7.47 2.39 8.26
C LEU A 136 7.78 2.58 9.75
N ASP A 137 6.76 2.99 10.52
CA ASP A 137 6.85 3.04 11.95
C ASP A 137 7.01 1.63 12.55
N PRO A 138 7.79 1.48 13.63
CA PRO A 138 7.91 0.20 14.31
C PRO A 138 6.58 -0.21 14.95
N ILE A 139 6.29 -1.50 14.94
CA ILE A 139 5.16 -2.08 15.66
C ILE A 139 5.64 -2.49 17.07
N PRO A 140 5.18 -1.82 18.12
CA PRO A 140 5.55 -2.20 19.48
C PRO A 140 5.11 -3.63 19.79
N ASP A 141 5.97 -4.36 20.52
CA ASP A 141 5.69 -5.70 21.06
C ASP A 141 5.40 -6.80 20.03
N PHE A 142 5.58 -6.54 18.73
CA PHE A 142 5.51 -7.61 17.75
C PHE A 142 6.74 -8.52 17.92
N ARG A 143 6.48 -9.79 18.17
CA ARG A 143 7.54 -10.82 18.25
C ARG A 143 7.30 -11.83 17.16
N GLN A 144 8.25 -11.95 16.25
CA GLN A 144 8.26 -13.05 15.29
C GLN A 144 8.30 -14.37 16.06
N LEU A 145 7.46 -15.32 15.66
CA LEU A 145 7.58 -16.69 16.17
C LEU A 145 8.69 -17.39 15.38
N ASP A 146 9.51 -18.18 16.06
CA ASP A 146 10.67 -18.86 15.45
C ASP A 146 10.31 -19.99 14.47
N GLU A 147 9.02 -20.28 14.33
CA GLU A 147 8.51 -21.35 13.50
C GLU A 147 8.34 -20.90 12.06
N GLN A 148 9.21 -21.37 11.17
CA GLN A 148 9.06 -21.16 9.73
C GLN A 148 8.04 -22.14 9.16
N VAL A 149 6.90 -21.61 8.72
CA VAL A 149 5.86 -22.40 8.08
C VAL A 149 5.99 -22.29 6.56
N ASP A 150 5.92 -23.45 5.88
CA ASP A 150 5.95 -23.45 4.40
C ASP A 150 4.66 -22.82 3.85
N PRO A 151 4.73 -21.74 3.07
CA PRO A 151 3.56 -21.12 2.44
C PRO A 151 2.70 -22.09 1.64
N LYS A 152 3.28 -23.21 1.17
CA LYS A 152 2.57 -24.25 0.43
C LYS A 152 1.43 -24.87 1.23
N GLU A 153 1.56 -24.99 2.55
CA GLU A 153 0.53 -25.54 3.43
C GLU A 153 -0.74 -24.68 3.43
N PHE A 154 -0.60 -23.37 3.22
CA PHE A 154 -1.67 -22.40 3.19
C PHE A 154 -2.11 -22.03 1.77
N THR A 155 -1.42 -22.55 0.75
CA THR A 155 -1.74 -22.25 -0.66
C THR A 155 -2.96 -23.05 -1.11
N ASN A 156 -3.96 -22.35 -1.61
CA ASN A 156 -5.13 -23.00 -2.17
C ASN A 156 -4.86 -23.45 -3.61
N PRO A 157 -4.91 -24.74 -3.89
CA PRO A 157 -4.71 -25.27 -5.24
C PRO A 157 -5.92 -25.06 -6.16
N SER A 158 -7.07 -24.66 -5.62
CA SER A 158 -8.30 -24.53 -6.39
C SER A 158 -8.26 -23.30 -7.30
N GLU A 159 -8.64 -23.49 -8.56
CA GLU A 159 -8.84 -22.43 -9.56
C GLU A 159 -10.28 -21.87 -9.51
N THR A 160 -11.03 -22.16 -8.45
CA THR A 160 -12.41 -21.64 -8.32
C THR A 160 -12.39 -20.11 -8.28
N ALA A 161 -13.44 -19.58 -8.85
CA ALA A 161 -13.65 -18.14 -8.94
C ALA A 161 -13.79 -17.51 -7.54
N SER A 162 -12.76 -16.84 -7.12
CA SER A 162 -12.63 -16.14 -5.84
C SER A 162 -12.30 -14.66 -6.06
N VAL A 163 -12.29 -13.87 -5.00
CA VAL A 163 -11.60 -12.58 -5.02
C VAL A 163 -10.12 -12.80 -4.68
N ASN A 164 -9.23 -12.34 -5.57
CA ASN A 164 -7.78 -12.45 -5.38
C ASN A 164 -7.24 -11.07 -4.98
N ILE A 165 -6.54 -11.01 -3.87
CA ILE A 165 -6.06 -9.77 -3.24
C ILE A 165 -4.54 -9.87 -3.08
N ALA A 166 -3.79 -8.92 -3.64
CA ALA A 166 -2.37 -8.77 -3.34
C ALA A 166 -2.19 -7.81 -2.16
N VAL A 167 -1.30 -8.16 -1.23
CA VAL A 167 -0.92 -7.32 -0.10
C VAL A 167 0.56 -7.01 -0.23
N LEU A 168 0.89 -5.75 -0.56
CA LEU A 168 2.25 -5.24 -0.58
C LEU A 168 2.57 -4.71 0.81
N ASP A 169 3.46 -5.39 1.55
CA ASP A 169 3.74 -5.01 2.94
C ASP A 169 5.05 -5.62 3.45
N THR A 170 5.20 -5.76 4.77
CA THR A 170 6.36 -6.35 5.46
C THR A 170 6.41 -7.88 5.39
N GLY A 171 5.44 -8.51 4.78
CA GLY A 171 5.29 -9.98 4.71
C GLY A 171 4.10 -10.48 5.51
N ILE A 172 4.12 -11.76 5.87
CA ILE A 172 3.09 -12.40 6.70
C ILE A 172 3.71 -13.44 7.62
N ASP A 173 3.32 -13.44 8.89
CA ASP A 173 3.66 -14.50 9.85
C ASP A 173 2.58 -15.58 9.85
N LEU A 174 2.76 -16.59 9.01
CA LEU A 174 1.82 -17.70 8.85
C LEU A 174 1.69 -18.56 10.12
N SER A 175 2.70 -18.56 10.99
CA SER A 175 2.66 -19.31 12.26
C SER A 175 1.59 -18.77 13.23
N ARG A 176 1.18 -17.52 13.05
CA ARG A 176 0.10 -16.89 13.82
C ARG A 176 -1.29 -17.13 13.26
N ASP A 177 -1.37 -17.76 12.09
CA ASP A 177 -2.62 -17.86 11.37
C ASP A 177 -3.33 -19.19 11.61
N LEU A 178 -3.74 -19.39 12.84
CA LEU A 178 -4.46 -20.57 13.28
C LEU A 178 -5.99 -20.38 13.24
N THR A 179 -6.49 -19.49 12.36
CA THR A 179 -7.94 -19.32 12.25
C THR A 179 -8.60 -20.54 11.64
N PRO A 180 -9.73 -21.01 12.18
CA PRO A 180 -10.38 -22.25 11.76
C PRO A 180 -11.07 -22.15 10.39
N PHE A 181 -11.13 -20.97 9.74
CA PHE A 181 -12.02 -20.73 8.60
C PHE A 181 -11.44 -21.05 7.22
N SER A 182 -10.15 -21.00 7.02
CA SER A 182 -9.56 -21.48 5.76
C SER A 182 -8.07 -21.80 5.94
N GLY A 183 -7.74 -23.08 6.10
CA GLY A 183 -6.34 -23.50 6.15
C GLY A 183 -5.57 -23.23 4.84
N GLN A 184 -6.26 -22.89 3.75
CA GLN A 184 -5.65 -22.67 2.43
C GLN A 184 -6.25 -21.42 1.78
N TYR A 185 -5.74 -20.27 2.15
CA TYR A 185 -6.20 -18.97 1.64
C TYR A 185 -5.15 -18.23 0.80
N LEU A 186 -3.93 -18.73 0.70
CA LEU A 186 -2.92 -18.10 -0.12
C LEU A 186 -3.15 -18.38 -1.62
N PHE A 187 -2.91 -17.35 -2.41
CA PHE A 187 -3.02 -17.42 -3.86
C PHE A 187 -1.91 -18.29 -4.45
N ASN A 188 -2.27 -19.23 -5.32
CA ASN A 188 -1.30 -20.08 -6.02
C ASN A 188 -0.66 -19.30 -7.19
N SER A 189 0.45 -18.62 -6.94
CA SER A 189 1.14 -17.84 -7.96
C SER A 189 1.84 -18.68 -9.02
N LEU A 190 2.23 -19.92 -8.72
CA LEU A 190 2.85 -20.84 -9.70
C LEU A 190 1.93 -21.20 -10.85
N ALA A 191 0.61 -21.19 -10.62
CA ALA A 191 -0.38 -21.48 -11.67
C ALA A 191 -0.36 -20.43 -12.80
N TYR A 192 0.10 -19.20 -12.49
CA TYR A 192 0.00 -18.06 -13.40
C TYR A 192 1.35 -17.40 -13.72
N SER A 193 2.42 -17.78 -13.06
CA SER A 193 3.73 -17.20 -13.28
C SER A 193 4.85 -18.18 -12.93
N ASN A 194 5.77 -18.39 -13.86
CA ASN A 194 6.96 -19.20 -13.64
C ASN A 194 8.18 -18.36 -13.21
N CYS A 195 7.97 -17.09 -12.86
CA CYS A 195 9.06 -16.19 -12.52
C CYS A 195 9.76 -16.56 -11.22
N TYR A 196 8.97 -16.99 -10.24
CA TYR A 196 9.49 -17.31 -8.91
C TYR A 196 9.14 -18.75 -8.53
N PRO A 197 10.10 -19.52 -7.99
CA PRO A 197 9.90 -20.92 -7.64
C PRO A 197 9.21 -21.10 -6.27
N THR A 198 8.08 -20.41 -6.07
CA THR A 198 7.31 -20.47 -4.83
C THR A 198 5.83 -20.66 -5.12
N SER A 199 5.16 -21.38 -4.25
CA SER A 199 3.71 -21.61 -4.36
C SER A 199 2.89 -20.33 -4.19
N SER A 200 3.34 -19.41 -3.33
CA SER A 200 2.66 -18.13 -3.09
C SER A 200 3.62 -17.07 -2.57
N GLY A 201 3.42 -15.86 -3.05
CA GLY A 201 4.15 -14.69 -2.59
C GLY A 201 5.60 -14.60 -3.07
N TRP A 202 6.23 -13.47 -2.76
CA TRP A 202 7.65 -13.24 -3.00
C TRP A 202 8.19 -12.12 -2.13
N ASN A 203 9.46 -12.25 -1.73
CA ASN A 203 10.20 -11.22 -1.00
C ASN A 203 11.06 -10.41 -1.98
N PHE A 204 10.64 -9.19 -2.28
CA PHE A 204 11.34 -8.28 -3.18
C PHE A 204 12.52 -7.57 -2.52
N VAL A 205 12.61 -7.60 -1.19
CA VAL A 205 13.71 -6.96 -0.45
C VAL A 205 15.03 -7.68 -0.71
N ASN A 206 15.01 -8.99 -0.60
CA ASN A 206 16.20 -9.84 -0.76
C ASN A 206 16.08 -10.85 -1.91
N ASN A 207 15.06 -10.73 -2.74
CA ASN A 207 14.80 -11.58 -3.91
C ASN A 207 14.75 -13.07 -3.54
N SER A 208 13.89 -13.43 -2.60
CA SER A 208 13.78 -14.80 -2.06
C SER A 208 12.33 -15.23 -1.85
N PRO A 209 12.07 -16.56 -1.67
CA PRO A 209 10.73 -17.05 -1.32
C PRO A 209 10.31 -16.77 0.13
N ASN A 210 11.18 -16.23 0.97
CA ASN A 210 10.88 -15.98 2.37
C ASN A 210 10.00 -14.73 2.54
N ILE A 211 8.70 -14.95 2.73
CA ILE A 211 7.69 -13.90 2.96
C ILE A 211 7.41 -13.66 4.45
N THR A 212 8.17 -14.27 5.36
CA THR A 212 7.96 -14.14 6.81
C THR A 212 8.07 -12.68 7.25
N ASP A 213 7.17 -12.28 8.14
CA ASP A 213 7.08 -10.92 8.66
C ASP A 213 7.75 -10.82 10.02
N GLY A 214 8.88 -10.14 10.09
CA GLY A 214 9.55 -9.83 11.35
C GLY A 214 9.17 -8.49 11.95
N GLN A 215 8.44 -7.63 11.19
CA GLN A 215 8.02 -6.30 11.63
C GLN A 215 6.58 -6.28 12.16
N GLY A 216 5.67 -7.05 11.57
CA GLY A 216 4.31 -7.26 12.03
C GLY A 216 3.21 -6.49 11.29
N HIS A 217 3.54 -5.41 10.58
CA HIS A 217 2.55 -4.57 9.93
C HIS A 217 1.74 -5.36 8.88
N GLY A 218 2.42 -6.08 7.98
CA GLY A 218 1.76 -6.88 6.95
C GLY A 218 0.92 -8.02 7.50
N THR A 219 1.35 -8.62 8.61
CA THR A 219 0.59 -9.65 9.33
C THR A 219 -0.74 -9.07 9.84
N TYR A 220 -0.72 -7.91 10.48
CA TYR A 220 -1.92 -7.27 11.00
C TYR A 220 -2.84 -6.76 9.88
N VAL A 221 -2.28 -6.15 8.85
CA VAL A 221 -3.02 -5.73 7.65
C VAL A 221 -3.76 -6.94 7.04
N THR A 222 -3.03 -8.03 6.78
CA THR A 222 -3.62 -9.24 6.20
C THR A 222 -4.71 -9.83 7.10
N LYS A 223 -4.49 -9.83 8.42
CA LYS A 223 -5.46 -10.35 9.37
C LYS A 223 -6.76 -9.54 9.38
N ILE A 224 -6.70 -8.22 9.33
CA ILE A 224 -7.90 -7.36 9.25
C ILE A 224 -8.68 -7.66 7.95
N ILE A 225 -7.99 -7.78 6.82
CA ILE A 225 -8.61 -8.13 5.54
C ILE A 225 -9.36 -9.47 5.68
N ARG A 226 -8.70 -10.47 6.23
CA ARG A 226 -9.26 -11.81 6.41
C ARG A 226 -10.42 -11.82 7.39
N ASP A 227 -10.30 -11.14 8.53
CA ASP A 227 -11.37 -11.09 9.54
C ASP A 227 -12.69 -10.55 8.93
N ILE A 228 -12.62 -9.61 7.99
CA ILE A 228 -13.80 -9.11 7.28
C ILE A 228 -14.34 -10.16 6.32
N LEU A 229 -13.50 -10.79 5.52
CA LEU A 229 -13.91 -11.76 4.51
C LEU A 229 -14.41 -13.06 5.14
N ASP A 230 -13.78 -13.54 6.20
CA ASP A 230 -14.16 -14.74 6.94
C ASP A 230 -15.52 -14.58 7.64
N ASN A 231 -15.85 -13.35 8.08
CA ASN A 231 -17.13 -13.03 8.71
C ASN A 231 -18.24 -12.62 7.73
N SER A 232 -17.96 -12.59 6.44
CA SER A 232 -18.96 -12.25 5.42
C SER A 232 -20.06 -13.30 5.32
N VAL A 233 -21.30 -12.82 5.08
CA VAL A 233 -22.46 -13.71 4.87
C VAL A 233 -23.11 -13.39 3.52
N PRO A 234 -23.22 -14.37 2.59
CA PRO A 234 -22.62 -15.71 2.65
C PRO A 234 -21.10 -15.68 2.67
N GLN A 235 -20.47 -16.75 3.14
CA GLN A 235 -19.03 -16.88 3.18
C GLN A 235 -18.42 -16.66 1.79
N ILE A 236 -17.34 -15.88 1.75
CA ILE A 236 -16.65 -15.49 0.52
C ILE A 236 -15.42 -16.36 0.33
N ASP A 237 -15.26 -16.89 -0.88
CA ASP A 237 -14.00 -17.51 -1.29
C ASP A 237 -13.01 -16.42 -1.73
N TYR A 238 -11.84 -16.39 -1.11
CA TYR A 238 -10.80 -15.39 -1.36
C TYR A 238 -9.40 -16.00 -1.38
N ARG A 239 -8.47 -15.28 -1.97
CA ARG A 239 -7.04 -15.63 -2.00
C ARG A 239 -6.20 -14.40 -1.72
N ILE A 240 -5.18 -14.56 -0.89
CA ILE A 240 -4.20 -13.51 -0.57
C ILE A 240 -2.86 -13.83 -1.22
N LEU A 241 -2.31 -12.88 -1.94
CA LEU A 241 -0.95 -12.91 -2.49
C LEU A 241 -0.06 -11.97 -1.66
N PRO A 242 0.72 -12.48 -0.71
CA PRO A 242 1.63 -11.66 0.08
C PRO A 242 2.87 -11.29 -0.72
N LEU A 243 3.17 -9.99 -0.84
CA LEU A 243 4.33 -9.46 -1.52
C LEU A 243 5.15 -8.61 -0.53
N LYS A 244 6.27 -9.18 -0.05
CA LYS A 244 7.12 -8.52 0.93
C LYS A 244 7.99 -7.48 0.23
N VAL A 245 7.62 -6.20 0.38
CA VAL A 245 8.31 -5.04 -0.18
C VAL A 245 9.08 -4.23 0.87
N PHE A 246 8.84 -4.51 2.16
CA PHE A 246 9.54 -3.96 3.32
C PHE A 246 10.26 -5.08 4.09
N ASP A 247 11.43 -4.75 4.64
CA ASP A 247 12.21 -5.66 5.51
C ASP A 247 11.61 -5.74 6.93
N ASP A 248 12.27 -6.51 7.80
CA ASP A 248 11.84 -6.72 9.17
C ASP A 248 12.05 -5.49 10.08
N ASN A 249 12.71 -4.44 9.58
CA ASN A 249 12.81 -3.13 10.21
C ASN A 249 11.80 -2.12 9.64
N GLY A 250 10.91 -2.55 8.74
CA GLY A 250 9.94 -1.70 8.07
C GLY A 250 10.53 -0.81 6.98
N ARG A 251 11.75 -1.12 6.47
CA ARG A 251 12.36 -0.37 5.37
C ARG A 251 12.12 -1.07 4.04
N GLY A 252 11.57 -0.34 3.07
CA GLY A 252 11.37 -0.78 1.71
C GLY A 252 11.84 0.24 0.70
N SER A 253 12.22 -0.20 -0.49
CA SER A 253 12.58 0.69 -1.58
C SER A 253 11.44 0.86 -2.58
N TYR A 254 11.40 2.00 -3.23
CA TYR A 254 10.53 2.26 -4.37
C TYR A 254 10.68 1.18 -5.45
N TRP A 255 11.91 0.70 -5.66
CA TRP A 255 12.21 -0.40 -6.57
C TRP A 255 11.46 -1.69 -6.24
N ASN A 256 11.38 -2.05 -4.94
CA ASN A 256 10.66 -3.23 -4.51
C ASN A 256 9.17 -3.15 -4.87
N ILE A 257 8.57 -1.96 -4.70
CA ILE A 257 7.16 -1.70 -5.03
C ILE A 257 6.94 -1.79 -6.54
N VAL A 258 7.82 -1.17 -7.33
CA VAL A 258 7.77 -1.25 -8.81
C VAL A 258 7.85 -2.70 -9.27
N CYS A 259 8.78 -3.50 -8.75
CA CYS A 259 8.90 -4.91 -9.13
C CYS A 259 7.70 -5.76 -8.67
N ALA A 260 7.13 -5.47 -7.51
CA ALA A 260 5.91 -6.15 -7.04
C ALA A 260 4.71 -5.85 -7.96
N MET A 261 4.53 -4.59 -8.38
CA MET A 261 3.47 -4.20 -9.32
C MET A 261 3.69 -4.83 -10.71
N ALA A 262 4.95 -4.88 -11.19
CA ALA A 262 5.30 -5.56 -12.44
C ALA A 262 5.01 -7.08 -12.36
N TYR A 263 5.19 -7.69 -11.19
CA TYR A 263 4.85 -9.10 -10.97
C TYR A 263 3.34 -9.32 -10.99
N ILE A 264 2.54 -8.47 -10.34
CA ILE A 264 1.07 -8.54 -10.42
C ILE A 264 0.60 -8.40 -11.88
N LYS A 265 1.17 -7.46 -12.63
CA LYS A 265 0.87 -7.31 -14.05
C LYS A 265 1.17 -8.59 -14.84
N ASN A 266 2.27 -9.28 -14.55
CA ASN A 266 2.61 -10.56 -15.17
C ASN A 266 1.59 -11.65 -14.82
N ILE A 267 1.17 -11.75 -13.56
CA ILE A 267 0.12 -12.67 -13.10
C ILE A 267 -1.19 -12.38 -13.85
N ASN A 268 -1.62 -11.12 -13.92
CA ASN A 268 -2.86 -10.72 -14.59
C ASN A 268 -2.82 -10.93 -16.11
N LYS A 269 -1.66 -10.82 -16.73
CA LYS A 269 -1.45 -11.14 -18.15
C LYS A 269 -1.67 -12.63 -18.44
N ASN A 270 -1.45 -13.49 -17.47
CA ASN A 270 -1.63 -14.94 -17.53
C ASN A 270 -2.92 -15.41 -16.84
N ASP A 271 -3.95 -14.56 -16.79
CA ASP A 271 -5.29 -14.83 -16.25
C ASP A 271 -5.35 -15.13 -14.75
N GLY A 272 -4.34 -14.73 -13.97
CA GLY A 272 -4.33 -14.90 -12.51
C GLY A 272 -5.30 -13.97 -11.78
N ASN A 273 -5.74 -12.90 -12.45
CA ASN A 273 -6.82 -12.01 -12.02
C ASN A 273 -6.69 -11.56 -10.55
N ILE A 274 -5.63 -10.82 -10.24
CA ILE A 274 -5.55 -10.08 -8.97
C ILE A 274 -6.50 -8.90 -9.09
N HIS A 275 -7.57 -8.92 -8.29
CA HIS A 275 -8.67 -7.95 -8.39
C HIS A 275 -8.45 -6.71 -7.52
N ILE A 276 -7.79 -6.88 -6.38
CA ILE A 276 -7.56 -5.81 -5.42
C ILE A 276 -6.09 -5.85 -4.99
N ILE A 277 -5.48 -4.67 -4.88
CA ILE A 277 -4.10 -4.50 -4.42
C ILE A 277 -4.13 -3.59 -3.20
N ASN A 278 -3.75 -4.13 -2.03
CA ASN A 278 -3.63 -3.37 -0.80
C ASN A 278 -2.22 -2.74 -0.70
N THR A 279 -2.18 -1.42 -0.50
CA THR A 279 -0.98 -0.63 -0.28
C THR A 279 -1.15 0.22 0.99
N SER A 280 -1.08 -0.44 2.15
CA SER A 280 -1.26 0.17 3.47
C SER A 280 -0.05 0.98 3.93
N PHE A 281 0.62 1.66 3.02
CA PHE A 281 1.82 2.45 3.26
C PHE A 281 1.86 3.67 2.34
N GLY A 282 2.76 4.59 2.65
CA GLY A 282 2.99 5.77 1.85
C GLY A 282 3.97 6.71 2.55
N GLY A 283 3.88 7.99 2.26
CA GLY A 283 4.69 9.02 2.89
C GLY A 283 4.56 10.34 2.15
N LYS A 284 4.92 11.42 2.82
CA LYS A 284 4.89 12.77 2.25
C LYS A 284 5.85 12.87 1.07
N GLN A 285 5.37 13.43 -0.02
CA GLN A 285 6.14 13.75 -1.21
C GLN A 285 5.68 15.10 -1.77
N THR A 286 6.57 15.83 -2.44
CA THR A 286 6.14 17.02 -3.16
C THR A 286 5.32 16.63 -4.39
N GLN A 287 4.36 17.48 -4.76
CA GLN A 287 3.55 17.29 -5.96
C GLN A 287 4.42 17.18 -7.22
N GLU A 288 5.52 17.93 -7.27
CA GLU A 288 6.49 17.85 -8.36
C GLU A 288 7.10 16.44 -8.51
N ILE A 289 7.49 15.81 -7.39
CA ILE A 289 8.05 14.45 -7.40
C ILE A 289 6.97 13.43 -7.80
N LEU A 290 5.77 13.53 -7.22
CA LEU A 290 4.65 12.62 -7.54
C LEU A 290 4.28 12.65 -9.03
N GLN A 291 4.32 13.84 -9.64
CA GLN A 291 4.07 13.97 -11.09
C GLN A 291 5.16 13.33 -11.95
N LYS A 292 6.39 13.27 -11.44
CA LYS A 292 7.54 12.68 -12.16
C LYS A 292 7.67 11.16 -11.96
N GLN A 293 6.88 10.55 -11.07
CA GLN A 293 6.87 9.10 -10.83
C GLN A 293 6.03 8.38 -11.89
N THR A 294 6.48 8.42 -13.14
CA THR A 294 5.75 7.94 -14.31
C THR A 294 5.81 6.42 -14.46
N VAL A 295 6.88 5.76 -14.00
CA VAL A 295 7.07 4.31 -14.16
C VAL A 295 6.04 3.53 -13.32
N LEU A 296 5.94 3.84 -12.02
CA LEU A 296 4.98 3.16 -11.15
C LEU A 296 3.53 3.55 -11.50
N LYS A 297 3.29 4.84 -11.76
CA LYS A 297 1.97 5.32 -12.19
C LYS A 297 1.54 4.65 -13.49
N GLY A 298 2.47 4.47 -14.45
CA GLY A 298 2.23 3.72 -15.68
C GLY A 298 1.84 2.26 -15.42
N LEU A 299 2.54 1.57 -14.51
CA LEU A 299 2.18 0.19 -14.12
C LEU A 299 0.80 0.10 -13.48
N ILE A 300 0.45 1.05 -12.60
CA ILE A 300 -0.86 1.11 -11.96
C ILE A 300 -1.96 1.32 -13.02
N ASN A 301 -1.75 2.25 -13.96
CA ASN A 301 -2.69 2.50 -15.04
C ASN A 301 -2.85 1.28 -15.97
N GLU A 302 -1.78 0.52 -16.21
CA GLU A 302 -1.83 -0.72 -17.00
C GLU A 302 -2.57 -1.86 -16.29
N LEU A 303 -2.85 -1.72 -15.00
CA LEU A 303 -3.65 -2.65 -14.20
C LEU A 303 -5.11 -2.20 -14.06
N SER A 304 -5.51 -1.06 -14.60
CA SER A 304 -6.81 -0.41 -14.35
C SER A 304 -8.01 -1.21 -14.85
N ASP A 305 -7.83 -2.11 -15.79
CA ASP A 305 -8.88 -3.01 -16.28
C ASP A 305 -9.16 -4.21 -15.35
N LYS A 306 -8.21 -4.56 -14.47
CA LYS A 306 -8.30 -5.79 -13.66
C LYS A 306 -8.16 -5.56 -12.16
N SER A 307 -7.46 -4.49 -11.73
CA SER A 307 -7.09 -4.32 -10.32
C SER A 307 -7.45 -2.95 -9.77
N LEU A 308 -8.19 -2.92 -8.66
CA LEU A 308 -8.37 -1.74 -7.82
C LEU A 308 -7.21 -1.66 -6.81
N VAL A 309 -6.48 -0.55 -6.79
CA VAL A 309 -5.43 -0.27 -5.81
C VAL A 309 -6.05 0.50 -4.65
N ILE A 310 -5.96 -0.03 -3.44
CA ILE A 310 -6.46 0.64 -2.24
C ILE A 310 -5.27 1.12 -1.44
N SER A 311 -5.17 2.45 -1.24
CA SER A 311 -3.99 3.10 -0.68
C SER A 311 -4.30 3.94 0.54
N SER A 312 -3.38 3.96 1.52
CA SER A 312 -3.55 4.74 2.75
C SER A 312 -3.28 6.22 2.53
N ALA A 313 -4.07 7.07 3.19
CA ALA A 313 -3.93 8.53 3.13
C ALA A 313 -2.69 9.05 3.87
N GLY A 314 -2.23 8.32 4.90
CA GLY A 314 -1.16 8.74 5.82
C GLY A 314 -1.67 9.29 7.15
N ASN A 315 -0.75 9.45 8.14
CA ASN A 315 -1.09 9.60 9.55
C ASN A 315 -0.53 10.89 10.18
N LYS A 316 -0.41 11.99 9.41
CA LYS A 316 0.17 13.26 9.90
C LYS A 316 -0.81 14.41 10.05
N GLY A 317 -2.10 14.21 9.74
CA GLY A 317 -3.11 15.27 9.76
C GLY A 317 -2.87 16.35 8.69
N GLU A 318 -2.20 16.01 7.60
CA GLU A 318 -1.81 16.95 6.54
C GLU A 318 -2.83 17.00 5.42
N ASN A 319 -2.96 18.17 4.78
CA ASN A 319 -3.73 18.35 3.56
C ASN A 319 -2.92 17.87 2.35
N THR A 320 -3.33 16.76 1.76
CA THR A 320 -2.65 16.15 0.60
C THR A 320 -3.10 16.72 -0.75
N ASP A 321 -4.03 17.67 -0.74
CA ASP A 321 -4.40 18.50 -1.90
C ASP A 321 -3.60 19.81 -1.99
N ASP A 322 -2.68 20.04 -1.07
CA ASP A 322 -1.82 21.22 -1.11
C ASP A 322 -1.04 21.27 -2.44
N SER A 323 -0.80 22.47 -2.94
CA SER A 323 -0.12 22.65 -4.23
C SER A 323 1.36 22.22 -4.19
N LEU A 324 1.95 22.14 -3.00
CA LEU A 324 3.35 21.78 -2.80
C LEU A 324 3.51 20.31 -2.42
N ASP A 325 2.63 19.81 -1.56
CA ASP A 325 2.75 18.52 -0.93
C ASP A 325 1.60 17.57 -1.29
N GLY A 326 1.91 16.28 -1.36
CA GLY A 326 0.98 15.20 -1.53
C GLY A 326 1.46 13.97 -0.75
N HIS A 327 0.78 12.85 -0.94
CA HIS A 327 1.14 11.59 -0.31
C HIS A 327 1.35 10.50 -1.35
N PHE A 328 2.48 9.81 -1.26
CA PHE A 328 2.86 8.73 -2.17
C PHE A 328 1.77 7.66 -2.25
N LEU A 329 1.43 7.27 -3.44
CA LEU A 329 0.33 6.46 -3.96
C LEU A 329 -1.05 7.14 -3.85
N SER A 330 -1.53 7.55 -2.68
CA SER A 330 -2.90 8.07 -2.54
C SER A 330 -3.14 9.38 -3.30
N SER A 331 -2.08 10.16 -3.55
CA SER A 331 -2.19 11.39 -4.36
C SER A 331 -1.87 11.20 -5.85
N TYR A 332 -1.74 9.97 -6.33
CA TYR A 332 -1.63 9.71 -7.77
C TYR A 332 -2.98 9.94 -8.45
N ASP A 333 -2.96 10.66 -9.56
CA ASP A 333 -4.10 10.79 -10.46
C ASP A 333 -4.22 9.54 -11.34
N SER A 334 -4.79 8.47 -10.79
CA SER A 334 -5.04 7.19 -11.44
C SER A 334 -6.45 6.71 -11.09
N GLU A 335 -7.25 6.38 -12.11
CA GLU A 335 -8.67 6.06 -11.96
C GLU A 335 -8.92 4.82 -11.09
N ASN A 336 -7.98 3.88 -11.09
CA ASN A 336 -8.05 2.65 -10.32
C ASN A 336 -7.38 2.71 -8.94
N ILE A 337 -7.10 3.90 -8.40
CA ILE A 337 -6.70 4.08 -7.00
C ILE A 337 -7.93 4.50 -6.19
N LEU A 338 -8.10 3.88 -5.02
CA LEU A 338 -9.04 4.28 -3.97
C LEU A 338 -8.23 4.66 -2.74
N ALA A 339 -8.18 5.93 -2.42
CA ALA A 339 -7.43 6.46 -1.28
C ALA A 339 -8.29 6.51 -0.02
N VAL A 340 -7.75 5.99 1.10
CA VAL A 340 -8.48 5.75 2.34
C VAL A 340 -7.92 6.56 3.49
N GLY A 341 -8.73 7.49 4.00
CA GLY A 341 -8.49 8.23 5.24
C GLY A 341 -9.08 7.54 6.47
N GLY A 342 -8.97 8.21 7.61
CA GLY A 342 -9.45 7.70 8.88
C GLY A 342 -10.39 8.66 9.61
N TYR A 343 -11.48 8.15 10.18
CA TYR A 343 -12.38 8.89 11.06
C TYR A 343 -12.43 8.27 12.46
N PHE A 344 -13.03 8.98 13.41
CA PHE A 344 -13.44 8.41 14.69
C PHE A 344 -14.84 8.89 15.09
N ASN A 345 -15.50 8.09 15.94
CA ASN A 345 -16.78 8.45 16.52
C ASN A 345 -16.55 9.28 17.81
N ASP A 346 -16.82 10.58 17.77
CA ASP A 346 -16.87 11.39 18.97
C ASP A 346 -18.16 11.07 19.75
N THR A 347 -18.02 10.26 20.76
CA THR A 347 -19.15 9.82 21.60
C THR A 347 -19.74 10.96 22.44
N ILE A 348 -18.98 12.02 22.70
CA ILE A 348 -19.41 13.22 23.45
C ILE A 348 -20.23 14.11 22.54
N ALA A 349 -19.69 14.45 21.38
CA ALA A 349 -20.38 15.26 20.39
C ALA A 349 -21.42 14.48 19.58
N LYS A 350 -21.46 13.14 19.70
CA LYS A 350 -22.29 12.21 18.92
C LYS A 350 -22.14 12.45 17.40
N LYS A 351 -20.91 12.65 16.96
CA LYS A 351 -20.57 12.95 15.57
C LYS A 351 -19.43 12.08 15.10
N ILE A 352 -19.45 11.78 13.82
CA ILE A 352 -18.28 11.22 13.13
C ILE A 352 -17.42 12.40 12.69
N ILE A 353 -16.16 12.39 13.05
CA ILE A 353 -15.19 13.41 12.69
C ILE A 353 -13.94 12.78 12.10
N LEU A 354 -13.30 13.50 11.18
CA LEU A 354 -11.99 13.09 10.67
C LEU A 354 -11.02 12.94 11.84
N HIS A 355 -10.28 11.83 11.84
CA HIS A 355 -9.28 11.64 12.90
C HIS A 355 -8.15 12.67 12.76
N PRO A 356 -7.72 13.37 13.84
CA PRO A 356 -6.73 14.46 13.75
C PRO A 356 -5.39 14.04 13.12
N LYS A 357 -5.01 12.78 13.25
CA LYS A 357 -3.81 12.23 12.62
C LYS A 357 -4.04 11.81 11.15
N SER A 358 -5.27 11.59 10.70
CA SER A 358 -5.51 11.19 9.32
C SER A 358 -5.17 12.33 8.37
N ASN A 359 -4.37 12.06 7.36
CA ASN A 359 -4.25 12.96 6.23
C ASN A 359 -5.61 13.11 5.55
N TYR A 360 -5.82 14.24 4.90
CA TYR A 360 -7.06 14.62 4.24
C TYR A 360 -6.83 15.37 2.94
N GLY A 361 -7.86 15.41 2.10
CA GLY A 361 -7.84 16.12 0.83
C GLY A 361 -9.10 15.79 0.05
N VAL A 362 -9.76 16.81 -0.50
CA VAL A 362 -11.04 16.65 -1.23
C VAL A 362 -10.83 15.90 -2.54
N LYS A 363 -9.65 16.02 -3.14
CA LYS A 363 -9.31 15.41 -4.44
C LYS A 363 -8.53 14.11 -4.29
N SER A 364 -7.66 14.07 -3.28
CA SER A 364 -6.68 12.99 -3.12
C SER A 364 -7.15 11.86 -2.20
N ILE A 365 -8.23 12.07 -1.41
CA ILE A 365 -8.79 11.04 -0.53
C ILE A 365 -10.24 10.78 -0.91
N ASP A 366 -10.53 9.53 -1.26
CA ASP A 366 -11.84 9.12 -1.78
C ASP A 366 -12.84 8.78 -0.66
N VAL A 367 -12.41 8.04 0.35
CA VAL A 367 -13.26 7.54 1.45
C VAL A 367 -12.53 7.57 2.78
N ALA A 368 -13.27 7.53 3.88
CA ALA A 368 -12.71 7.32 5.20
C ALA A 368 -13.39 6.16 5.92
N LEU A 369 -12.61 5.35 6.64
CA LEU A 369 -13.05 4.32 7.56
C LEU A 369 -12.59 4.65 8.99
N GLU A 370 -12.98 3.84 9.96
CA GLU A 370 -12.52 4.00 11.32
C GLU A 370 -10.98 3.99 11.38
N PHE A 371 -10.38 5.01 12.05
CA PHE A 371 -8.92 5.14 12.15
C PHE A 371 -8.30 4.17 13.15
N GLY A 372 -9.06 3.79 14.16
CA GLY A 372 -8.64 2.93 15.27
C GLY A 372 -9.69 1.87 15.58
N ASN A 373 -9.58 1.28 16.78
CA ASN A 373 -10.43 0.18 17.26
C ASN A 373 -10.25 -1.16 16.52
N TYR A 374 -9.25 -1.29 15.67
CA TYR A 374 -8.89 -2.60 15.13
C TYR A 374 -8.20 -3.41 16.21
N SER A 375 -8.77 -4.57 16.51
CA SER A 375 -8.28 -5.44 17.56
C SER A 375 -7.91 -6.79 16.99
N VAL A 376 -6.62 -7.07 16.92
CA VAL A 376 -6.08 -8.33 16.44
C VAL A 376 -5.63 -9.17 17.62
N VAL A 377 -6.02 -10.44 17.66
CA VAL A 377 -5.56 -11.41 18.67
C VAL A 377 -4.10 -11.74 18.40
N LEU A 378 -3.22 -11.46 19.38
CA LEU A 378 -1.77 -11.67 19.27
C LEU A 378 -1.37 -13.14 19.46
N ASN A 379 -2.12 -13.87 20.28
CA ASN A 379 -1.86 -15.28 20.54
C ASN A 379 -3.02 -16.13 20.01
N THR A 380 -2.82 -16.67 18.81
CA THR A 380 -3.83 -17.49 18.14
C THR A 380 -3.90 -18.92 18.68
N LEU A 381 -2.91 -19.36 19.46
CA LEU A 381 -2.94 -20.66 20.14
C LEU A 381 -3.95 -20.69 21.30
N ASP A 382 -4.36 -19.53 21.80
CA ASP A 382 -5.43 -19.37 22.77
C ASP A 382 -6.52 -18.44 22.23
N PRO A 383 -7.62 -18.96 21.68
CA PRO A 383 -8.73 -18.14 21.19
C PRO A 383 -9.38 -17.26 22.27
N ASN A 384 -9.13 -17.57 23.55
CA ASN A 384 -9.61 -16.80 24.69
C ASN A 384 -8.56 -15.81 25.19
N SER A 385 -7.40 -15.73 24.54
CA SER A 385 -6.35 -14.79 24.91
C SER A 385 -6.88 -13.36 24.91
N LYS A 386 -6.59 -12.65 25.99
CA LYS A 386 -6.89 -11.23 26.11
C LYS A 386 -5.77 -10.36 25.53
N ASP A 387 -4.70 -10.98 25.05
CA ASP A 387 -3.59 -10.29 24.40
C ASP A 387 -4.04 -9.82 23.02
N ARG A 388 -4.44 -8.56 22.94
CA ARG A 388 -4.88 -7.91 21.70
C ARG A 388 -4.05 -6.66 21.46
N ALA A 389 -3.58 -6.48 20.25
CA ALA A 389 -3.05 -5.20 19.83
C ALA A 389 -4.21 -4.26 19.48
N GLY A 390 -4.22 -3.09 20.09
CA GLY A 390 -5.04 -1.97 19.61
C GLY A 390 -4.30 -1.30 18.46
N LEU A 391 -4.84 -1.40 17.27
CA LEU A 391 -4.21 -0.87 16.06
C LEU A 391 -4.95 0.40 15.63
N GLU A 392 -4.18 1.45 15.34
CA GLU A 392 -4.70 2.72 14.82
C GLU A 392 -3.85 3.22 13.65
N GLY A 393 -4.50 3.81 12.66
CA GLY A 393 -3.84 4.37 11.48
C GLY A 393 -4.61 4.11 10.19
N THR A 394 -4.37 4.96 9.21
CA THR A 394 -4.97 4.82 7.87
C THR A 394 -4.55 3.51 7.17
N SER A 395 -3.43 2.89 7.57
CA SER A 395 -3.02 1.57 7.10
C SER A 395 -4.07 0.49 7.43
N TYR A 396 -4.62 0.53 8.65
CA TYR A 396 -5.64 -0.43 9.08
C TYR A 396 -7.02 -0.09 8.54
N SER A 397 -7.33 1.21 8.36
CA SER A 397 -8.51 1.64 7.61
C SER A 397 -8.46 1.13 6.16
N THR A 398 -7.28 1.17 5.53
CA THR A 398 -7.04 0.66 4.17
C THR A 398 -7.21 -0.87 4.11
N ALA A 399 -6.69 -1.58 5.11
CA ALA A 399 -6.89 -3.03 5.23
C ALA A 399 -8.38 -3.39 5.35
N ALA A 400 -9.11 -2.66 6.20
CA ALA A 400 -10.56 -2.84 6.34
C ALA A 400 -11.31 -2.54 5.03
N MET A 401 -10.94 -1.46 4.33
CA MET A 401 -11.50 -1.14 3.02
C MET A 401 -11.21 -2.23 1.99
N THR A 402 -10.03 -2.82 2.03
CA THR A 402 -9.63 -3.93 1.15
C THR A 402 -10.53 -5.16 1.37
N GLY A 403 -10.78 -5.52 2.63
CA GLY A 403 -11.72 -6.60 2.96
C GLY A 403 -13.14 -6.31 2.47
N LEU A 404 -13.66 -5.09 2.73
CA LEU A 404 -14.98 -4.65 2.26
C LEU A 404 -15.08 -4.61 0.73
N ALA A 405 -14.05 -4.15 0.04
CA ALA A 405 -13.99 -4.16 -1.42
C ALA A 405 -14.05 -5.59 -1.98
N GLY A 406 -13.36 -6.54 -1.32
CA GLY A 406 -13.42 -7.96 -1.67
C GLY A 406 -14.83 -8.54 -1.49
N GLU A 407 -15.48 -8.18 -0.40
CA GLU A 407 -16.88 -8.57 -0.15
C GLU A 407 -17.83 -8.01 -1.22
N LEU A 408 -17.70 -6.72 -1.53
CA LEU A 408 -18.50 -6.05 -2.57
C LEU A 408 -18.26 -6.61 -3.95
N PHE A 409 -17.01 -6.91 -4.30
CA PHE A 409 -16.64 -7.52 -5.57
C PHE A 409 -17.41 -8.83 -5.82
N ILE A 410 -17.50 -9.70 -4.81
CA ILE A 410 -18.24 -10.95 -4.93
C ILE A 410 -19.76 -10.71 -4.93
N LYS A 411 -20.27 -9.86 -4.02
CA LYS A 411 -21.72 -9.58 -3.91
C LYS A 411 -22.27 -8.88 -5.15
N ALA A 412 -21.48 -8.06 -5.82
CA ALA A 412 -21.85 -7.41 -7.08
C ALA A 412 -21.61 -8.27 -8.32
N SER A 413 -21.34 -9.58 -8.15
CA SER A 413 -21.11 -10.53 -9.24
C SER A 413 -19.87 -10.21 -10.09
N ARG A 414 -18.80 -9.76 -9.43
CA ARG A 414 -17.48 -9.48 -10.03
C ARG A 414 -17.55 -8.38 -11.09
N PRO A 415 -17.83 -7.16 -10.69
CA PRO A 415 -17.85 -6.02 -11.57
C PRO A 415 -16.41 -5.70 -12.07
N ASP A 416 -16.33 -4.90 -13.14
CA ASP A 416 -15.05 -4.27 -13.48
C ASP A 416 -14.59 -3.27 -12.40
N VAL A 417 -13.34 -2.82 -12.51
CA VAL A 417 -12.70 -1.96 -11.49
C VAL A 417 -13.45 -0.64 -11.30
N THR A 418 -13.91 -0.02 -12.39
CA THR A 418 -14.64 1.25 -12.33
C THR A 418 -15.96 1.10 -11.61
N VAL A 419 -16.73 0.06 -11.95
CA VAL A 419 -18.01 -0.24 -11.30
C VAL A 419 -17.83 -0.61 -9.84
N LEU A 420 -16.75 -1.33 -9.49
CA LEU A 420 -16.41 -1.63 -8.09
C LEU A 420 -16.12 -0.34 -7.32
N LYS A 421 -15.24 0.52 -7.84
CA LYS A 421 -14.90 1.81 -7.20
C LYS A 421 -16.14 2.69 -7.04
N GLU A 422 -16.94 2.86 -8.09
CA GLU A 422 -18.19 3.61 -8.02
C GLU A 422 -19.18 3.00 -7.02
N GLY A 423 -19.27 1.67 -6.95
CA GLY A 423 -20.09 0.96 -5.97
C GLY A 423 -19.69 1.28 -4.54
N ILE A 424 -18.37 1.30 -4.26
CA ILE A 424 -17.84 1.69 -2.95
C ILE A 424 -18.19 3.15 -2.63
N LEU A 425 -17.95 4.07 -3.58
CA LEU A 425 -18.25 5.50 -3.40
C LEU A 425 -19.74 5.76 -3.18
N ASN A 426 -20.61 5.01 -3.85
CA ASN A 426 -22.07 5.11 -3.68
C ASN A 426 -22.60 4.55 -2.34
N LEU A 427 -21.84 3.64 -1.71
CA LEU A 427 -22.17 3.13 -0.37
C LEU A 427 -21.73 4.10 0.72
N ALA A 428 -20.76 4.91 0.42
CA ALA A 428 -20.25 5.89 1.32
C ALA A 428 -21.26 7.00 1.52
N LYS A 429 -21.43 7.42 2.78
CA LYS A 429 -22.43 8.45 3.15
C LYS A 429 -21.73 9.75 3.49
N SER A 430 -22.22 10.83 2.92
CA SER A 430 -21.87 12.15 3.40
C SER A 430 -22.41 12.34 4.82
N GLU A 431 -21.53 12.60 5.78
CA GLU A 431 -21.90 12.87 7.18
C GLU A 431 -21.84 14.37 7.43
N SER A 432 -22.98 14.94 7.80
CA SER A 432 -23.16 16.39 8.05
C SER A 432 -22.37 16.97 9.24
N GLY A 433 -21.53 16.16 9.89
CA GLY A 433 -20.69 16.57 11.00
C GLY A 433 -19.20 16.56 10.69
N LEU A 434 -18.79 16.00 9.57
CA LEU A 434 -17.45 16.19 9.03
C LEU A 434 -17.42 17.63 8.52
N ASN A 435 -16.40 18.36 8.94
CA ASN A 435 -16.23 19.74 8.58
C ASN A 435 -16.32 19.85 7.05
N SER A 436 -17.42 20.35 6.53
CA SER A 436 -17.80 20.30 5.12
C SER A 436 -16.73 20.86 4.18
N SER A 437 -15.88 21.74 4.68
CA SER A 437 -14.75 22.31 3.94
C SER A 437 -13.60 21.31 3.70
N ILE A 438 -13.59 20.16 4.39
CA ILE A 438 -12.49 19.18 4.33
C ILE A 438 -12.91 17.90 3.62
N LEU A 439 -14.21 17.58 3.60
CA LEU A 439 -14.72 16.30 3.15
C LEU A 439 -16.00 16.42 2.28
N ASP A 440 -16.26 17.56 1.65
CA ASP A 440 -17.46 17.75 0.80
C ASP A 440 -17.57 16.76 -0.38
N ALA A 441 -16.48 16.04 -0.70
CA ALA A 441 -16.48 15.01 -1.72
C ALA A 441 -16.19 13.60 -1.16
N ASN A 442 -15.87 13.49 0.12
CA ASN A 442 -15.40 12.23 0.71
C ASN A 442 -16.51 11.57 1.51
N ALA A 443 -16.68 10.32 1.25
CA ALA A 443 -17.76 9.55 1.77
C ALA A 443 -17.22 8.59 2.87
N ILE A 444 -18.01 8.35 3.90
CA ILE A 444 -17.71 7.49 5.03
C ILE A 444 -18.37 6.15 4.82
N ILE A 445 -17.61 5.10 4.94
CA ILE A 445 -18.12 3.72 5.05
C ILE A 445 -18.10 3.32 6.51
N ARG A 446 -19.26 2.99 7.05
CA ARG A 446 -19.47 2.50 8.40
C ARG A 446 -19.48 0.99 8.46
#